data_6781817cdb1fef898aeaa178245f888e
#
_entry.id   6781817cdb1fef898aeaa178245f888e
#
_cell.length_a   1.000
_cell.length_b   1.000
_cell.length_c   1.000
_cell.angle_alpha   90.00
_cell.angle_beta   90.00
_cell.angle_gamma   90.00
#
_symmetry.space_group_name_H-M   'P 1'
#
loop_
_entity.id
_entity.type
_entity.pdbx_description
1 polymer ?
#
loop_
_entity_poly.entity_id
_entity_poly.type
_entity_poly.pdbx_seq_one_letter_code
_entity_poly.pdbx_strand_id
1 'polypeptide(L)'
;MTDLHPARTRVAPSPTGDPHVGTAYMALFDKAWAQRTGGQFVLRIEDTDRTRLVAGSEDQIYQTLEWLGLSPDESPLVGGPYEPYKQSERLDTYKPLVEKLIESGHAYRCWCSQERLKQLREERAAAKSPETGYDRMCLGMSKEERAKLPGFTETPVVRMLIPEDVDLEFDDLIRGTVRAPRPDDQVILKADGFPTYHMAVVVDDHLMGIDTVVRGEEWISSTPKHLLLYKWLGWEAPKFAHM
;
A
#
# COMPACT_ATOMS: atom_id res chain seq x y z
N MET A 1 -9.52 11.72 32.89
CA MET A 1 -8.77 11.58 31.63
C MET A 1 -9.04 10.17 31.17
N THR A 2 -9.64 9.97 30.00
CA THR A 2 -9.79 8.63 29.41
C THR A 2 -8.39 8.11 29.16
N ASP A 3 -8.04 6.96 29.74
CA ASP A 3 -6.80 6.25 29.43
C ASP A 3 -6.83 5.90 27.93
N LEU A 4 -6.09 6.69 27.13
CA LEU A 4 -5.93 6.42 25.72
C LEU A 4 -4.96 5.25 25.58
N HIS A 5 -5.30 4.26 24.75
CA HIS A 5 -4.37 3.19 24.39
C HIS A 5 -3.14 3.80 23.70
N PRO A 6 -1.90 3.43 24.08
CA PRO A 6 -0.69 3.89 23.41
C PRO A 6 -0.74 3.59 21.91
N ALA A 7 -0.82 4.62 21.08
CA ALA A 7 -0.94 4.45 19.63
C ALA A 7 0.42 4.26 18.98
N ARG A 8 0.49 3.34 18.02
CA ARG A 8 1.66 3.14 17.19
C ARG A 8 1.37 3.65 15.79
N THR A 9 1.99 4.78 15.45
CA THR A 9 1.81 5.51 14.19
C THR A 9 3.04 5.41 13.31
N ARG A 10 2.92 5.77 12.04
CA ARG A 10 4.06 5.81 11.11
C ARG A 10 3.89 6.86 10.02
N VAL A 11 4.98 7.56 9.70
CA VAL A 11 5.15 8.21 8.40
C VAL A 11 5.94 7.28 7.48
N ALA A 12 5.51 7.18 6.22
CA ALA A 12 6.03 6.18 5.29
C ALA A 12 6.36 6.80 3.90
N PRO A 13 7.35 7.71 3.82
CA PRO A 13 7.70 8.38 2.58
C PRO A 13 8.45 7.48 1.62
N SER A 14 8.23 7.71 0.31
CA SER A 14 9.07 7.13 -0.75
C SER A 14 10.19 8.12 -1.10
N PRO A 15 11.46 7.68 -1.21
CA PRO A 15 12.60 8.55 -1.52
C PRO A 15 12.69 8.85 -3.04
N THR A 16 11.70 9.59 -3.56
CA THR A 16 11.51 9.86 -5.01
C THR A 16 11.74 11.31 -5.40
N GLY A 17 12.45 12.07 -4.59
CA GLY A 17 12.78 13.47 -4.79
C GLY A 17 12.88 14.23 -3.47
N ASP A 18 12.85 15.55 -3.54
CA ASP A 18 12.90 16.39 -2.35
C ASP A 18 11.69 16.15 -1.45
N PRO A 19 11.88 16.17 -0.11
CA PRO A 19 10.80 16.00 0.83
C PRO A 19 9.68 17.03 0.61
N HIS A 20 8.46 16.54 0.50
CA HIS A 20 7.29 17.39 0.30
C HIS A 20 6.72 17.87 1.64
N VAL A 21 6.16 19.09 1.67
CA VAL A 21 5.48 19.61 2.87
C VAL A 21 4.39 18.67 3.41
N GLY A 22 3.75 17.89 2.53
CA GLY A 22 2.78 16.87 2.92
C GLY A 22 3.38 15.76 3.80
N THR A 23 4.62 15.34 3.53
CA THR A 23 5.32 14.38 4.39
C THR A 23 5.54 14.94 5.80
N ALA A 24 5.99 16.19 5.90
CA ALA A 24 6.17 16.88 7.17
C ALA A 24 4.85 17.05 7.94
N TYR A 25 3.78 17.40 7.20
CA TYR A 25 2.44 17.55 7.76
C TYR A 25 1.92 16.22 8.34
N MET A 26 2.02 15.12 7.61
CA MET A 26 1.64 13.79 8.12
C MET A 26 2.48 13.38 9.32
N ALA A 27 3.82 13.52 9.24
CA ALA A 27 4.73 13.20 10.34
C ALA A 27 4.41 13.98 11.62
N LEU A 28 3.98 15.25 11.50
CA LEU A 28 3.58 16.05 12.65
C LEU A 28 2.38 15.42 13.39
N PHE A 29 1.34 15.01 12.66
CA PHE A 29 0.16 14.40 13.28
C PHE A 29 0.45 12.99 13.81
N ASP A 30 1.20 12.18 13.07
CA ASP A 30 1.64 10.87 13.53
C ASP A 30 2.41 10.97 14.85
N LYS A 31 3.39 11.87 14.92
CA LYS A 31 4.19 12.09 16.13
C LYS A 31 3.36 12.66 17.28
N ALA A 32 2.51 13.67 17.00
CA ALA A 32 1.68 14.29 18.01
C ALA A 32 0.69 13.28 18.63
N TRP A 33 0.12 12.41 17.82
CA TRP A 33 -0.79 11.37 18.30
C TRP A 33 -0.07 10.30 19.09
N ALA A 34 1.07 9.79 18.63
CA ALA A 34 1.90 8.88 19.39
C ALA A 34 2.29 9.46 20.76
N GLN A 35 2.80 10.69 20.79
CA GLN A 35 3.17 11.36 22.05
C GLN A 35 1.96 11.58 22.98
N ARG A 36 0.80 12.00 22.44
CA ARG A 36 -0.42 12.25 23.20
C ARG A 36 -0.95 11.00 23.90
N THR A 37 -0.74 9.84 23.30
CA THR A 37 -1.19 8.54 23.78
C THR A 37 -0.12 7.77 24.57
N GLY A 38 1.13 8.26 24.60
CA GLY A 38 2.27 7.55 25.20
C GLY A 38 2.74 6.35 24.36
N GLY A 39 2.49 6.38 23.05
CA GLY A 39 2.87 5.34 22.09
C GLY A 39 4.17 5.63 21.35
N GLN A 40 4.29 5.14 20.11
CA GLN A 40 5.51 5.18 19.30
C GLN A 40 5.24 5.77 17.90
N PHE A 41 6.17 6.59 17.43
CA PHE A 41 6.19 7.14 16.07
C PHE A 41 7.30 6.48 15.24
N VAL A 42 6.94 5.82 14.16
CA VAL A 42 7.83 5.04 13.28
C VAL A 42 8.05 5.78 11.97
N LEU A 43 9.28 5.77 11.47
CA LEU A 43 9.61 6.12 10.08
C LEU A 43 9.93 4.85 9.31
N ARG A 44 9.16 4.56 8.26
CA ARG A 44 9.42 3.48 7.30
C ARG A 44 9.72 4.08 5.93
N ILE A 45 10.77 3.62 5.28
CA ILE A 45 11.12 4.02 3.91
C ILE A 45 10.46 3.07 2.91
N GLU A 46 9.63 3.63 2.01
CA GLU A 46 8.92 2.89 0.98
C GLU A 46 9.61 3.04 -0.38
N ASP A 47 10.61 2.22 -0.62
CA ASP A 47 11.52 2.25 -1.77
C ASP A 47 11.29 1.11 -2.78
N THR A 48 10.08 0.56 -2.82
CA THR A 48 9.71 -0.55 -3.73
C THR A 48 9.57 -0.12 -5.19
N ASP A 49 9.43 1.17 -5.48
CA ASP A 49 9.43 1.71 -6.85
C ASP A 49 10.83 2.18 -7.27
N ARG A 50 11.64 1.23 -7.66
CA ARG A 50 13.05 1.44 -8.03
C ARG A 50 13.26 2.42 -9.19
N THR A 51 12.25 2.60 -10.05
CA THR A 51 12.35 3.47 -11.22
C THR A 51 12.26 4.94 -10.88
N ARG A 52 11.71 5.28 -9.71
CA ARG A 52 11.53 6.65 -9.23
C ARG A 52 12.48 7.05 -8.11
N LEU A 53 13.36 6.15 -7.67
CA LEU A 53 14.31 6.47 -6.60
C LEU A 53 15.28 7.57 -7.04
N VAL A 54 15.49 8.55 -6.17
CA VAL A 54 16.44 9.66 -6.37
C VAL A 54 17.55 9.59 -5.33
N ALA A 55 18.79 9.57 -5.80
CA ALA A 55 19.95 9.53 -4.90
C ALA A 55 19.95 10.72 -3.93
N GLY A 56 20.20 10.45 -2.65
CA GLY A 56 20.21 11.45 -1.58
C GLY A 56 18.82 11.84 -1.03
N SER A 57 17.72 11.42 -1.67
CA SER A 57 16.36 11.74 -1.20
C SER A 57 16.07 11.12 0.17
N GLU A 58 16.57 9.93 0.44
CA GLU A 58 16.42 9.27 1.74
C GLU A 58 17.09 10.08 2.86
N ASP A 59 18.32 10.56 2.64
CA ASP A 59 19.04 11.40 3.61
C ASP A 59 18.30 12.72 3.85
N GLN A 60 17.71 13.30 2.81
CA GLN A 60 16.92 14.53 2.94
C GLN A 60 15.65 14.31 3.78
N ILE A 61 15.02 13.13 3.71
CA ILE A 61 13.88 12.79 4.57
C ILE A 61 14.32 12.81 6.05
N TYR A 62 15.43 12.16 6.39
CA TYR A 62 15.96 12.16 7.76
C TYR A 62 16.30 13.56 8.26
N GLN A 63 17.04 14.33 7.46
CA GLN A 63 17.43 15.71 7.80
C GLN A 63 16.22 16.63 7.98
N THR A 64 15.22 16.48 7.14
CA THR A 64 13.97 17.28 7.22
C THR A 64 13.21 16.98 8.50
N LEU A 65 13.04 15.71 8.86
CA LEU A 65 12.36 15.33 10.08
C LEU A 65 13.12 15.80 11.33
N GLU A 66 14.44 15.68 11.33
CA GLU A 66 15.30 16.16 12.41
C GLU A 66 15.19 17.69 12.57
N TRP A 67 15.30 18.43 11.46
CA TRP A 67 15.19 19.90 11.46
C TRP A 67 13.84 20.41 11.97
N LEU A 68 12.76 19.67 11.69
CA LEU A 68 11.42 19.98 12.17
C LEU A 68 11.15 19.53 13.63
N GLY A 69 12.12 18.85 14.28
CA GLY A 69 11.91 18.25 15.59
C GLY A 69 10.95 17.06 15.59
N LEU A 70 10.78 16.40 14.42
CA LEU A 70 9.90 15.25 14.20
C LEU A 70 10.69 13.93 14.13
N SER A 71 11.82 13.82 14.86
CA SER A 71 12.61 12.60 14.88
C SER A 71 11.77 11.40 15.32
N PRO A 72 11.80 10.27 14.58
CA PRO A 72 11.04 9.07 14.92
C PRO A 72 11.64 8.34 16.12
N ASP A 73 10.83 7.53 16.79
CA ASP A 73 11.27 6.62 17.84
C ASP A 73 11.95 5.37 17.27
N GLU A 74 11.54 4.97 16.05
CA GLU A 74 12.07 3.83 15.30
C GLU A 74 12.22 4.19 13.83
N SER A 75 13.31 3.78 13.20
CA SER A 75 13.60 4.07 11.78
C SER A 75 14.78 3.23 11.27
N PRO A 76 15.11 3.27 9.96
CA PRO A 76 16.35 2.64 9.47
C PRO A 76 17.64 3.14 10.15
N LEU A 77 17.64 4.38 10.69
CA LEU A 77 18.82 4.94 11.38
C LEU A 77 18.81 4.65 12.88
N VAL A 78 17.67 4.67 13.52
CA VAL A 78 17.54 4.49 14.98
C VAL A 78 17.52 3.01 15.34
N GLY A 79 17.00 2.17 14.43
CA GLY A 79 16.70 0.77 14.70
C GLY A 79 15.39 0.59 15.43
N GLY A 80 15.13 -0.62 15.92
CA GLY A 80 13.95 -0.96 16.71
C GLY A 80 13.57 -2.44 16.60
N PRO A 81 12.51 -2.88 17.29
CA PRO A 81 12.15 -4.29 17.42
C PRO A 81 11.59 -4.92 16.13
N TYR A 82 11.24 -4.11 15.10
CA TYR A 82 10.57 -4.57 13.88
C TYR A 82 11.41 -4.36 12.61
N GLU A 83 12.72 -4.23 12.77
CA GLU A 83 13.64 -4.11 11.63
C GLU A 83 13.46 -5.23 10.60
N PRO A 84 13.81 -4.93 9.32
CA PRO A 84 14.23 -3.65 8.76
C PRO A 84 13.06 -2.70 8.51
N TYR A 85 13.29 -1.37 8.64
CA TYR A 85 12.30 -0.31 8.37
C TYR A 85 12.38 0.23 6.94
N LYS A 86 12.97 -0.54 6.02
CA LYS A 86 13.11 -0.23 4.60
C LYS A 86 12.49 -1.36 3.78
N GLN A 87 11.54 -1.03 2.92
CA GLN A 87 10.74 -2.06 2.24
C GLN A 87 11.54 -2.94 1.29
N SER A 88 12.56 -2.39 0.60
CA SER A 88 13.44 -3.19 -0.26
C SER A 88 14.21 -4.30 0.47
N GLU A 89 14.39 -4.17 1.78
CA GLU A 89 15.06 -5.15 2.63
C GLU A 89 14.11 -6.23 3.19
N ARG A 90 12.81 -6.14 2.88
CA ARG A 90 11.74 -7.02 3.39
C ARG A 90 11.12 -7.91 2.31
N LEU A 91 11.73 -8.04 1.15
CA LEU A 91 11.12 -8.69 -0.03
C LEU A 91 10.68 -10.13 0.23
N ASP A 92 11.44 -10.88 1.04
CA ASP A 92 11.13 -12.26 1.39
C ASP A 92 9.84 -12.40 2.23
N THR A 93 9.39 -11.31 2.85
CA THR A 93 8.16 -11.27 3.64
C THR A 93 6.91 -11.27 2.77
N TYR A 94 6.93 -10.59 1.63
CA TYR A 94 5.72 -10.36 0.84
C TYR A 94 5.30 -11.56 -0.01
N LYS A 95 6.26 -12.27 -0.62
CA LYS A 95 5.97 -13.38 -1.55
C LYS A 95 5.12 -14.48 -0.92
N PRO A 96 5.43 -15.02 0.27
CA PRO A 96 4.62 -16.07 0.90
C PRO A 96 3.17 -15.62 1.15
N LEU A 97 2.98 -14.35 1.51
CA LEU A 97 1.65 -13.79 1.76
C LEU A 97 0.86 -13.62 0.47
N VAL A 98 1.51 -13.23 -0.62
CA VAL A 98 0.87 -13.17 -1.95
C VAL A 98 0.47 -14.57 -2.43
N GLU A 99 1.32 -15.59 -2.26
CA GLU A 99 0.95 -16.98 -2.59
C GLU A 99 -0.23 -17.47 -1.75
N LYS A 100 -0.26 -17.16 -0.45
CA LYS A 100 -1.42 -17.44 0.41
C LYS A 100 -2.71 -16.81 -0.13
N LEU A 101 -2.65 -15.56 -0.64
CA LEU A 101 -3.81 -14.91 -1.26
C LEU A 101 -4.25 -15.59 -2.56
N ILE A 102 -3.31 -16.13 -3.37
CA ILE A 102 -3.63 -16.90 -4.57
C ILE A 102 -4.28 -18.24 -4.19
N GLU A 103 -3.69 -18.98 -3.25
CA GLU A 103 -4.19 -20.27 -2.79
C GLU A 103 -5.60 -20.18 -2.19
N SER A 104 -5.89 -19.07 -1.50
CA SER A 104 -7.21 -18.79 -0.93
C SER A 104 -8.23 -18.19 -1.92
N GLY A 105 -7.83 -18.00 -3.19
CA GLY A 105 -8.71 -17.45 -4.24
C GLY A 105 -8.97 -15.95 -4.16
N HIS A 106 -8.19 -15.22 -3.37
CA HIS A 106 -8.30 -13.76 -3.23
C HIS A 106 -7.38 -12.98 -4.15
N ALA A 107 -6.49 -13.67 -4.86
CA ALA A 107 -5.61 -13.10 -5.87
C ALA A 107 -5.39 -14.08 -7.02
N TYR A 108 -4.93 -13.58 -8.15
CA TYR A 108 -4.65 -14.40 -9.33
C TYR A 108 -3.48 -13.85 -10.15
N ARG A 109 -2.84 -14.72 -10.93
CA ARG A 109 -1.76 -14.35 -11.84
C ARG A 109 -2.32 -13.73 -13.11
N CYS A 110 -1.69 -12.65 -13.57
CA CYS A 110 -2.08 -11.94 -14.78
C CYS A 110 -0.86 -11.85 -15.72
N TRP A 111 -0.96 -12.48 -16.89
CA TRP A 111 0.05 -12.50 -17.95
C TRP A 111 -0.25 -11.51 -19.08
N CYS A 112 -0.91 -10.38 -18.79
CA CYS A 112 -1.15 -9.33 -19.76
C CYS A 112 0.07 -8.43 -19.93
N SER A 113 0.50 -8.21 -21.19
CA SER A 113 1.57 -7.26 -21.50
C SER A 113 1.13 -5.80 -21.23
N GLN A 114 2.11 -4.92 -21.08
CA GLN A 114 1.85 -3.48 -20.87
C GLN A 114 1.13 -2.85 -22.08
N GLU A 115 1.51 -3.28 -23.29
CA GLU A 115 0.92 -2.82 -24.55
C GLU A 115 -0.56 -3.16 -24.60
N ARG A 116 -0.94 -4.41 -24.27
CA ARG A 116 -2.34 -4.82 -24.20
C ARG A 116 -3.14 -4.00 -23.18
N LEU A 117 -2.56 -3.80 -21.98
CA LEU A 117 -3.23 -3.02 -20.95
C LEU A 117 -3.37 -1.54 -21.34
N LYS A 118 -2.42 -1.00 -22.08
CA LYS A 118 -2.50 0.34 -22.65
C LYS A 118 -3.61 0.43 -23.68
N GLN A 119 -3.63 -0.51 -24.64
CA GLN A 119 -4.67 -0.59 -25.67
C GLN A 119 -6.07 -0.69 -25.06
N LEU A 120 -6.29 -1.56 -24.07
CA LEU A 120 -7.56 -1.68 -23.36
C LEU A 120 -8.03 -0.35 -22.77
N ARG A 121 -7.13 0.41 -22.16
CA ARG A 121 -7.48 1.73 -21.60
C ARG A 121 -7.84 2.74 -22.69
N GLU A 122 -7.11 2.74 -23.80
CA GLU A 122 -7.37 3.62 -24.93
C GLU A 122 -8.73 3.30 -25.60
N GLU A 123 -9.03 2.03 -25.82
CA GLU A 123 -10.31 1.56 -26.37
C GLU A 123 -11.49 1.94 -25.47
N ARG A 124 -11.39 1.73 -24.15
CA ARG A 124 -12.41 2.10 -23.18
C ARG A 124 -12.62 3.61 -23.11
N ALA A 125 -11.52 4.37 -23.12
CA ALA A 125 -11.59 5.85 -23.14
C ALA A 125 -12.27 6.36 -24.42
N ALA A 126 -11.90 5.82 -25.59
CA ALA A 126 -12.53 6.18 -26.87
C ALA A 126 -14.03 5.83 -26.92
N ALA A 127 -14.41 4.70 -26.35
CA ALA A 127 -15.79 4.25 -26.24
C ALA A 127 -16.58 4.97 -25.12
N LYS A 128 -15.94 5.84 -24.32
CA LYS A 128 -16.52 6.43 -23.11
C LYS A 128 -17.16 5.37 -22.19
N SER A 129 -16.51 4.21 -22.08
CA SER A 129 -17.01 3.10 -21.27
C SER A 129 -17.09 3.50 -19.79
N PRO A 130 -18.15 3.12 -19.08
CA PRO A 130 -18.19 3.26 -17.63
C PRO A 130 -17.20 2.34 -16.91
N GLU A 131 -16.75 1.28 -17.57
CA GLU A 131 -15.72 0.37 -17.06
C GLU A 131 -14.35 0.92 -17.38
N THR A 132 -13.58 1.30 -16.36
CA THR A 132 -12.23 1.88 -16.52
C THR A 132 -11.11 0.93 -16.11
N GLY A 133 -11.42 -0.12 -15.35
CA GLY A 133 -10.45 -1.01 -14.73
C GLY A 133 -9.93 -2.13 -15.64
N TYR A 134 -9.32 -3.14 -15.05
CA TYR A 134 -8.85 -4.34 -15.74
C TYR A 134 -10.03 -5.26 -16.09
N ASP A 135 -9.99 -5.86 -17.28
CA ASP A 135 -11.08 -6.70 -17.83
C ASP A 135 -11.09 -8.16 -17.33
N ARG A 136 -10.27 -8.50 -16.35
CA ARG A 136 -10.16 -9.83 -15.76
C ARG A 136 -9.81 -10.96 -16.75
N MET A 137 -9.22 -10.64 -17.90
CA MET A 137 -8.92 -11.61 -18.97
C MET A 137 -8.17 -12.84 -18.48
N CYS A 138 -7.28 -12.69 -17.49
CA CYS A 138 -6.50 -13.82 -16.98
C CYS A 138 -7.17 -14.59 -15.82
N LEU A 139 -8.35 -14.14 -15.37
CA LEU A 139 -9.06 -14.80 -14.27
C LEU A 139 -9.54 -16.20 -14.69
N GLY A 140 -9.12 -17.22 -13.95
CA GLY A 140 -9.46 -18.61 -14.26
C GLY A 140 -8.67 -19.26 -15.39
N MET A 141 -7.73 -18.53 -16.02
CA MET A 141 -6.87 -19.10 -17.09
C MET A 141 -5.58 -19.66 -16.54
N SER A 142 -5.11 -20.76 -17.14
CA SER A 142 -3.73 -21.22 -17.01
C SER A 142 -2.78 -20.35 -17.84
N LYS A 143 -1.48 -20.46 -17.56
CA LYS A 143 -0.45 -19.78 -18.38
C LYS A 143 -0.50 -20.21 -19.83
N GLU A 144 -0.70 -21.51 -20.07
CA GLU A 144 -0.73 -22.14 -21.41
C GLU A 144 -1.95 -21.67 -22.24
N GLU A 145 -3.09 -21.50 -21.60
CA GLU A 145 -4.30 -20.95 -22.25
C GLU A 145 -4.09 -19.49 -22.60
N ARG A 146 -3.55 -18.70 -21.66
CA ARG A 146 -3.29 -17.28 -21.88
C ARG A 146 -2.23 -17.01 -22.94
N ALA A 147 -1.21 -17.87 -23.06
CA ALA A 147 -0.15 -17.76 -24.06
C ALA A 147 -0.66 -17.89 -25.50
N LYS A 148 -1.83 -18.49 -25.71
CA LYS A 148 -2.46 -18.61 -27.04
C LYS A 148 -3.17 -17.33 -27.49
N LEU A 149 -3.32 -16.35 -26.60
CA LEU A 149 -4.06 -15.11 -26.87
C LEU A 149 -3.12 -13.91 -27.01
N PRO A 150 -3.48 -12.88 -27.79
CA PRO A 150 -2.65 -11.69 -27.98
C PRO A 150 -2.32 -10.98 -26.67
N GLY A 151 -1.19 -10.28 -26.64
CA GLY A 151 -0.76 -9.48 -25.49
C GLY A 151 -0.36 -10.29 -24.27
N PHE A 152 0.26 -11.45 -24.48
CA PHE A 152 0.84 -12.29 -23.43
C PHE A 152 2.24 -11.82 -23.04
N THR A 153 2.60 -12.03 -21.77
CA THR A 153 3.98 -11.92 -21.26
C THR A 153 4.33 -13.13 -20.40
N GLU A 154 5.58 -13.59 -20.48
CA GLU A 154 6.06 -14.78 -19.76
C GLU A 154 6.04 -14.62 -18.23
N THR A 155 6.36 -13.43 -17.76
CA THR A 155 6.44 -13.12 -16.32
C THR A 155 5.15 -12.45 -15.86
N PRO A 156 4.35 -13.10 -15.00
CA PRO A 156 3.10 -12.55 -14.56
C PRO A 156 3.29 -11.48 -13.49
N VAL A 157 2.29 -10.64 -13.37
CA VAL A 157 2.00 -9.90 -12.12
C VAL A 157 0.93 -10.63 -11.33
N VAL A 158 0.79 -10.34 -10.05
CA VAL A 158 -0.35 -10.84 -9.24
C VAL A 158 -1.30 -9.70 -8.97
N ARG A 159 -2.59 -9.95 -9.22
CA ARG A 159 -3.69 -9.03 -8.93
C ARG A 159 -4.55 -9.55 -7.81
N MET A 160 -5.02 -8.65 -6.95
CA MET A 160 -6.11 -8.98 -6.04
C MET A 160 -7.41 -9.16 -6.83
N LEU A 161 -8.28 -10.05 -6.36
CA LEU A 161 -9.62 -10.27 -6.92
C LEU A 161 -10.65 -9.54 -6.06
N ILE A 162 -11.09 -8.39 -6.52
CA ILE A 162 -12.11 -7.59 -5.79
C ILE A 162 -13.47 -8.29 -5.92
N PRO A 163 -14.12 -8.69 -4.81
CA PRO A 163 -15.43 -9.33 -4.83
C PRO A 163 -16.52 -8.35 -5.26
N GLU A 164 -17.62 -8.86 -5.79
CA GLU A 164 -18.74 -8.01 -6.25
C GLU A 164 -19.44 -7.30 -5.10
N ASP A 165 -19.51 -7.94 -3.94
CA ASP A 165 -20.12 -7.48 -2.70
C ASP A 165 -19.15 -6.79 -1.74
N VAL A 166 -18.05 -6.19 -2.27
CA VAL A 166 -17.09 -5.48 -1.45
C VAL A 166 -17.76 -4.36 -0.65
N ASP A 167 -17.47 -4.32 0.64
CA ASP A 167 -17.88 -3.21 1.47
C ASP A 167 -17.03 -1.97 1.11
N LEU A 168 -17.70 -0.88 0.81
CA LEU A 168 -17.10 0.40 0.42
C LEU A 168 -17.18 1.43 1.54
N GLU A 169 -17.78 1.09 2.66
CA GLU A 169 -17.88 1.97 3.84
C GLU A 169 -16.88 1.54 4.90
N PHE A 170 -16.30 2.52 5.55
CA PHE A 170 -15.39 2.32 6.68
C PHE A 170 -15.45 3.54 7.62
N ASP A 171 -15.10 3.31 8.88
CA ASP A 171 -15.02 4.37 9.86
C ASP A 171 -13.64 5.03 9.84
N ASP A 172 -13.64 6.36 9.80
CA ASP A 172 -12.46 7.21 9.84
C ASP A 172 -12.48 8.08 11.10
N LEU A 173 -11.35 8.19 11.78
CA LEU A 173 -11.24 8.91 13.05
C LEU A 173 -11.55 10.41 12.93
N ILE A 174 -11.39 10.99 11.75
CA ILE A 174 -11.59 12.42 11.49
C ILE A 174 -12.90 12.67 10.76
N ARG A 175 -13.23 11.82 9.78
CA ARG A 175 -14.34 12.02 8.85
C ARG A 175 -15.61 11.26 9.22
N GLY A 176 -15.56 10.41 10.25
CA GLY A 176 -16.68 9.51 10.58
C GLY A 176 -16.82 8.41 9.55
N THR A 177 -18.04 7.96 9.27
CA THR A 177 -18.27 6.93 8.26
C THR A 177 -18.06 7.49 6.85
N VAL A 178 -17.11 6.91 6.13
CA VAL A 178 -16.72 7.31 4.76
C VAL A 178 -17.11 6.23 3.77
N ARG A 179 -17.68 6.62 2.63
CA ARG A 179 -17.91 5.74 1.49
C ARG A 179 -16.88 6.02 0.39
N ALA A 180 -16.08 5.02 0.05
CA ALA A 180 -15.10 5.08 -1.02
C ALA A 180 -15.65 4.53 -2.35
N PRO A 181 -15.06 4.91 -3.50
CA PRO A 181 -15.38 4.30 -4.78
C PRO A 181 -14.94 2.82 -4.80
N ARG A 182 -15.64 2.01 -5.61
CA ARG A 182 -15.27 0.62 -5.81
C ARG A 182 -13.85 0.51 -6.39
N PRO A 183 -12.94 -0.25 -5.77
CA PRO A 183 -11.61 -0.47 -6.31
C PRO A 183 -11.63 -1.43 -7.51
N ASP A 184 -10.60 -1.34 -8.35
CA ASP A 184 -10.29 -2.31 -9.39
C ASP A 184 -9.39 -3.43 -8.88
N ASP A 185 -9.25 -4.51 -9.66
CA ASP A 185 -8.30 -5.60 -9.41
C ASP A 185 -6.85 -5.10 -9.53
N GLN A 186 -6.36 -4.52 -8.46
CA GLN A 186 -5.02 -3.90 -8.42
C GLN A 186 -3.91 -4.94 -8.43
N VAL A 187 -2.79 -4.60 -9.06
CA VAL A 187 -1.57 -5.38 -8.94
C VAL A 187 -1.04 -5.26 -7.51
N ILE A 188 -0.76 -6.38 -6.87
CA ILE A 188 -0.17 -6.46 -5.52
C ILE A 188 1.29 -6.94 -5.55
N LEU A 189 1.67 -7.74 -6.58
CA LEU A 189 3.05 -8.14 -6.81
C LEU A 189 3.42 -7.88 -8.27
N LYS A 190 4.50 -7.16 -8.50
CA LYS A 190 5.03 -6.83 -9.83
C LYS A 190 5.81 -7.99 -10.44
N ALA A 191 6.04 -7.95 -11.75
CA ALA A 191 6.79 -8.96 -12.49
C ALA A 191 8.27 -9.10 -12.03
N ASP A 192 8.84 -8.03 -11.46
CA ASP A 192 10.19 -8.02 -10.88
C ASP A 192 10.25 -8.62 -9.46
N GLY A 193 9.11 -9.07 -8.92
CA GLY A 193 8.98 -9.66 -7.59
C GLY A 193 8.85 -8.65 -6.45
N PHE A 194 8.83 -7.35 -6.76
CA PHE A 194 8.55 -6.32 -5.76
C PHE A 194 7.04 -6.15 -5.53
N PRO A 195 6.60 -5.96 -4.29
CA PRO A 195 5.21 -5.62 -4.02
C PRO A 195 4.88 -4.24 -4.58
N THR A 196 3.60 -4.00 -4.82
CA THR A 196 3.11 -2.62 -4.96
C THR A 196 2.85 -2.01 -3.59
N TYR A 197 2.68 -0.69 -3.56
CA TYR A 197 2.31 0.05 -2.36
C TYR A 197 1.20 -0.64 -1.54
N HIS A 198 0.12 -1.06 -2.20
CA HIS A 198 -1.04 -1.63 -1.51
C HIS A 198 -0.73 -2.91 -0.73
N MET A 199 0.13 -3.76 -1.24
CA MET A 199 0.54 -4.98 -0.53
C MET A 199 1.57 -4.66 0.56
N ALA A 200 2.58 -3.87 0.21
CA ALA A 200 3.68 -3.57 1.12
C ALA A 200 3.21 -2.83 2.37
N VAL A 201 2.38 -1.78 2.21
CA VAL A 201 1.90 -0.97 3.34
C VAL A 201 1.06 -1.79 4.32
N VAL A 202 0.17 -2.67 3.82
CA VAL A 202 -0.68 -3.51 4.68
C VAL A 202 0.15 -4.52 5.46
N VAL A 203 1.07 -5.19 4.78
CA VAL A 203 1.95 -6.20 5.42
C VAL A 203 2.84 -5.55 6.47
N ASP A 204 3.46 -4.44 6.14
CA ASP A 204 4.40 -3.79 7.05
C ASP A 204 3.69 -3.10 8.21
N ASP A 205 2.55 -2.46 7.99
CA ASP A 205 1.75 -1.88 9.07
C ASP A 205 1.34 -2.97 10.08
N HIS A 206 0.89 -4.14 9.60
CA HIS A 206 0.58 -5.27 10.48
C HIS A 206 1.81 -5.80 11.23
N LEU A 207 2.89 -6.12 10.51
CA LEU A 207 4.08 -6.74 11.10
C LEU A 207 4.87 -5.79 12.00
N MET A 208 4.73 -4.47 11.80
CA MET A 208 5.32 -3.44 12.67
C MET A 208 4.38 -3.01 13.80
N GLY A 209 3.19 -3.64 13.91
CA GLY A 209 2.22 -3.35 14.97
C GLY A 209 1.61 -1.95 14.88
N ILE A 210 1.52 -1.37 13.70
CA ILE A 210 0.86 -0.06 13.47
C ILE A 210 -0.64 -0.22 13.71
N ASP A 211 -1.17 0.51 14.65
CA ASP A 211 -2.59 0.50 15.03
C ASP A 211 -3.37 1.73 14.57
N THR A 212 -2.65 2.79 14.18
CA THR A 212 -3.25 4.05 13.72
C THR A 212 -2.51 4.58 12.51
N VAL A 213 -3.25 4.76 11.41
CA VAL A 213 -2.73 5.22 10.11
C VAL A 213 -3.26 6.62 9.84
N VAL A 214 -2.40 7.63 9.98
CA VAL A 214 -2.69 8.99 9.53
C VAL A 214 -2.12 9.17 8.12
N ARG A 215 -2.94 9.68 7.18
CA ARG A 215 -2.52 9.91 5.79
C ARG A 215 -3.41 10.91 5.06
N GLY A 216 -3.00 11.39 3.90
CA GLY A 216 -3.76 12.33 3.09
C GLY A 216 -5.08 11.75 2.56
N GLU A 217 -6.05 12.62 2.31
CA GLU A 217 -7.40 12.24 1.82
C GLU A 217 -7.38 11.56 0.44
N GLU A 218 -6.34 11.76 -0.37
CA GLU A 218 -6.14 11.10 -1.66
C GLU A 218 -6.09 9.57 -1.53
N TRP A 219 -5.81 9.05 -0.34
CA TRP A 219 -5.74 7.62 -0.05
C TRP A 219 -7.08 6.99 0.38
N ILE A 220 -8.15 7.78 0.54
CA ILE A 220 -9.48 7.27 0.89
C ILE A 220 -9.92 6.17 -0.08
N SER A 221 -9.71 6.37 -1.39
CA SER A 221 -10.06 5.38 -2.43
C SER A 221 -9.28 4.07 -2.34
N SER A 222 -8.18 4.05 -1.59
CA SER A 222 -7.36 2.85 -1.36
C SER A 222 -7.78 2.04 -0.13
N THR A 223 -8.50 2.66 0.80
CA THR A 223 -8.87 2.03 2.07
C THR A 223 -9.65 0.71 1.92
N PRO A 224 -10.67 0.59 1.03
CA PRO A 224 -11.36 -0.70 0.85
C PRO A 224 -10.44 -1.83 0.42
N LYS A 225 -9.43 -1.56 -0.43
CA LYS A 225 -8.44 -2.56 -0.85
C LYS A 225 -7.59 -3.03 0.33
N HIS A 226 -7.16 -2.09 1.17
CA HIS A 226 -6.36 -2.40 2.35
C HIS A 226 -7.17 -3.22 3.35
N LEU A 227 -8.41 -2.84 3.63
CA LEU A 227 -9.31 -3.59 4.51
C LEU A 227 -9.56 -5.02 4.00
N LEU A 228 -9.71 -5.22 2.68
CA LEU A 228 -9.79 -6.54 2.08
C LEU A 228 -8.52 -7.37 2.33
N LEU A 229 -7.34 -6.78 2.15
CA LEU A 229 -6.08 -7.47 2.41
C LEU A 229 -5.94 -7.88 3.88
N TYR A 230 -6.25 -6.99 4.82
CA TYR A 230 -6.28 -7.33 6.25
C TYR A 230 -7.23 -8.50 6.52
N LYS A 231 -8.47 -8.43 6.01
CA LYS A 231 -9.48 -9.47 6.18
C LYS A 231 -9.03 -10.82 5.62
N TRP A 232 -8.49 -10.85 4.40
CA TRP A 232 -8.06 -12.09 3.74
C TRP A 232 -6.83 -12.73 4.36
N LEU A 233 -5.96 -11.91 4.93
CA LEU A 233 -4.79 -12.41 5.68
C LEU A 233 -5.13 -12.83 7.11
N GLY A 234 -6.35 -12.52 7.58
CA GLY A 234 -6.81 -12.83 8.94
C GLY A 234 -6.27 -11.89 10.00
N TRP A 235 -6.00 -10.63 9.61
CA TRP A 235 -5.43 -9.60 10.46
C TRP A 235 -6.46 -8.56 10.87
N GLU A 236 -6.29 -7.97 12.04
CA GLU A 236 -7.03 -6.78 12.45
C GLU A 236 -6.50 -5.56 11.71
N ALA A 237 -7.41 -4.77 11.16
CA ALA A 237 -7.03 -3.54 10.47
C ALA A 237 -6.74 -2.41 11.47
N PRO A 238 -5.79 -1.50 11.16
CA PRO A 238 -5.55 -0.31 11.96
C PRO A 238 -6.74 0.66 11.86
N LYS A 239 -6.81 1.63 12.77
CA LYS A 239 -7.70 2.77 12.64
C LYS A 239 -7.14 3.74 11.61
N PHE A 240 -8.01 4.30 10.77
CA PHE A 240 -7.63 5.27 9.73
C PHE A 240 -8.02 6.68 10.12
N ALA A 241 -7.17 7.64 9.77
CA ALA A 241 -7.39 9.08 9.92
C ALA A 241 -6.96 9.79 8.63
N HIS A 242 -7.89 10.18 7.78
CA HIS A 242 -7.62 10.87 6.52
C HIS A 242 -7.76 12.38 6.67
N MET A 243 -6.68 13.10 6.39
CA MET A 243 -6.52 14.53 6.58
C MET A 243 -6.61 15.32 5.27
#